data_99006b01386f5598fd81204c2e4746aa
#
_entry.id   99006b01386f5598fd81204c2e4746aa
#
_cell.length_a   1.000
_cell.length_b   1.000
_cell.length_c   1.000
_cell.angle_alpha   90.00
_cell.angle_beta   90.00
_cell.angle_gamma   90.00
#
_symmetry.space_group_name_H-M   'P 1'
#
loop_
_entity.id
_entity.type
_entity.pdbx_description
1 polymer ?
#
loop_
_entity_poly.entity_id
_entity_poly.type
_entity_poly.pdbx_seq_one_letter_code
_entity_poly.pdbx_strand_id
1 'polypeptide(L)'
;MTKNTVTFICCFLFCGIYSLNAQDSFFENKFTLHRINPSMHGINLNSRVGLQYSSLNYKNGLRGEHNHLYGNYAFEKQNFTIALEANSFKMSQLGLDENEIKVSYVYDLKVGFDMYLLGGINFGWKSLNVDPKLLIFGDQLDISTGIITESNDPLARIELNNNYFDLGASALVYSSTFLLGVHAAHLNEPYITFDRQSKIKEKIKYTLISMVELDLNPRKMMYKLLPEDSYFLGGVNVISHGEFNRITVSEELILSNISLGTYQSLLKNESFSATELGVFSSISLNNISINFNYSFQLANSDYNIPGTFKIGLEYNFYKFFNTRRGNFKFLSTDNLR
;
A
#
# COMPACT_ATOMS: atom_id res chain seq x y z
N MET A 1 -4.45 10.65 -32.73
CA MET A 1 -3.76 11.14 -31.51
C MET A 1 -3.01 12.39 -31.91
N THR A 2 -3.36 13.52 -31.39
CA THR A 2 -2.72 14.81 -31.72
C THR A 2 -1.37 14.89 -31.00
N LYS A 3 -0.40 15.60 -31.62
CA LYS A 3 0.96 15.83 -31.08
C LYS A 3 0.97 16.31 -29.62
N ASN A 4 -0.08 16.99 -29.18
CA ASN A 4 -0.26 17.50 -27.82
C ASN A 4 -0.44 16.41 -26.74
N THR A 5 -0.95 15.22 -27.09
CA THR A 5 -1.16 14.14 -26.12
C THR A 5 0.16 13.46 -25.73
N VAL A 6 1.10 13.37 -26.68
CA VAL A 6 2.43 12.80 -26.42
C VAL A 6 3.28 13.74 -25.58
N THR A 7 3.15 15.06 -25.80
CA THR A 7 3.87 16.08 -25.02
C THR A 7 3.40 16.14 -23.58
N PHE A 8 2.10 15.87 -23.31
CA PHE A 8 1.56 15.83 -21.95
C PHE A 8 2.08 14.63 -21.15
N ILE A 9 2.30 13.49 -21.81
CA ILE A 9 2.85 12.28 -21.17
C ILE A 9 4.35 12.48 -20.83
N CYS A 10 5.10 13.23 -21.66
CA CYS A 10 6.52 13.50 -21.39
C CYS A 10 6.78 14.59 -20.34
N CYS A 11 5.85 15.52 -20.11
CA CYS A 11 6.02 16.59 -19.11
C CYS A 11 5.87 16.13 -17.66
N PHE A 12 5.29 14.95 -17.40
CA PHE A 12 5.16 14.40 -16.04
C PHE A 12 6.48 13.80 -15.50
N LEU A 13 7.50 13.64 -16.32
CA LEU A 13 8.76 12.96 -15.96
C LEU A 13 9.83 13.88 -15.33
N PHE A 14 9.60 15.20 -15.19
CA PHE A 14 10.63 16.12 -14.70
C PHE A 14 10.12 17.11 -13.67
N CYS A 15 10.18 16.74 -12.39
CA CYS A 15 10.30 17.71 -11.29
C CYS A 15 11.12 17.14 -10.16
N GLY A 16 12.30 17.72 -9.95
CA GLY A 16 13.28 17.26 -8.98
C GLY A 16 13.21 17.94 -7.61
N ILE A 17 13.62 17.23 -6.67
CA ILE A 17 14.59 17.24 -5.56
C ILE A 17 14.33 18.15 -4.35
N TYR A 18 14.26 17.57 -3.14
CA TYR A 18 14.99 17.79 -1.86
C TYR A 18 14.27 17.15 -0.65
N SER A 19 15.02 16.72 0.32
CA SER A 19 14.94 15.66 1.33
C SER A 19 13.95 15.76 2.52
N LEU A 20 13.55 14.64 3.16
CA LEU A 20 13.75 14.14 4.55
C LEU A 20 12.62 13.37 5.25
N ASN A 21 12.97 12.31 6.04
CA ASN A 21 12.44 11.43 7.10
C ASN A 21 11.17 10.60 6.86
N ALA A 22 11.32 9.27 7.09
CA ALA A 22 10.32 8.27 6.77
C ALA A 22 10.01 7.33 7.93
N GLN A 23 8.75 7.08 8.16
CA GLN A 23 8.22 5.81 8.69
C GLN A 23 6.88 5.53 8.01
N ASP A 24 6.61 4.25 7.67
CA ASP A 24 5.43 3.76 6.92
C ASP A 24 5.41 4.09 5.42
N SER A 25 6.34 3.53 4.68
CA SER A 25 6.48 3.87 3.28
C SER A 25 6.54 2.65 2.37
N PHE A 26 5.40 2.00 2.17
CA PHE A 26 5.33 1.02 1.09
C PHE A 26 4.51 1.57 -0.06
N PHE A 27 5.07 1.50 -1.27
CA PHE A 27 4.27 1.64 -2.47
C PHE A 27 3.32 0.44 -2.56
N GLU A 28 2.05 0.71 -2.80
CA GLU A 28 1.05 -0.31 -3.04
C GLU A 28 0.65 -0.27 -4.52
N ASN A 29 0.80 -1.42 -5.19
CA ASN A 29 0.36 -1.60 -6.55
C ASN A 29 -1.14 -1.90 -6.60
N LYS A 30 -1.71 -2.05 -7.79
CA LYS A 30 -3.15 -2.30 -7.99
C LYS A 30 -3.73 -3.47 -7.20
N PHE A 31 -2.91 -4.48 -6.84
CA PHE A 31 -3.37 -5.66 -6.09
C PHE A 31 -3.52 -5.38 -4.59
N THR A 32 -2.79 -4.39 -4.07
CA THR A 32 -2.73 -4.10 -2.63
C THR A 32 -3.22 -2.69 -2.27
N LEU A 33 -3.91 -2.00 -3.19
CA LEU A 33 -4.49 -0.67 -2.93
C LEU A 33 -5.47 -0.63 -1.75
N HIS A 34 -6.05 -1.77 -1.37
CA HIS A 34 -6.90 -1.88 -0.18
C HIS A 34 -6.15 -1.56 1.12
N ARG A 35 -4.83 -1.70 1.15
CA ARG A 35 -4.00 -1.26 2.28
C ARG A 35 -3.97 0.26 2.44
N ILE A 36 -4.13 0.99 1.33
CA ILE A 36 -4.21 2.46 1.32
C ILE A 36 -5.63 2.90 1.64
N ASN A 37 -6.63 2.25 1.03
CA ASN A 37 -8.03 2.57 1.20
C ASN A 37 -8.87 1.28 1.25
N PRO A 38 -9.39 0.89 2.43
CA PRO A 38 -10.17 -0.34 2.61
C PRO A 38 -11.42 -0.45 1.71
N SER A 39 -11.99 0.68 1.25
CA SER A 39 -13.10 0.64 0.29
C SER A 39 -12.75 -0.02 -1.04
N MET A 40 -11.44 -0.15 -1.37
CA MET A 40 -10.95 -0.87 -2.55
C MET A 40 -11.33 -2.36 -2.56
N HIS A 41 -11.64 -2.95 -1.42
CA HIS A 41 -12.16 -4.32 -1.36
C HIS A 41 -13.53 -4.47 -2.01
N GLY A 42 -14.34 -3.40 -2.07
CA GLY A 42 -15.68 -3.40 -2.64
C GLY A 42 -15.73 -3.15 -4.14
N ILE A 43 -14.63 -2.77 -4.78
CA ILE A 43 -14.64 -2.43 -6.20
C ILE A 43 -15.11 -3.62 -7.03
N ASN A 44 -16.05 -3.34 -7.94
CA ASN A 44 -16.66 -4.31 -8.85
C ASN A 44 -17.30 -5.52 -8.12
N LEU A 45 -17.45 -5.48 -6.79
CA LEU A 45 -17.96 -6.58 -5.97
C LEU A 45 -17.23 -7.91 -6.26
N ASN A 46 -15.93 -7.87 -6.47
CA ASN A 46 -15.11 -9.04 -6.71
C ASN A 46 -14.68 -9.71 -5.40
N SER A 47 -14.73 -11.05 -5.37
CA SER A 47 -14.19 -11.83 -4.25
C SER A 47 -12.81 -12.34 -4.61
N ARG A 48 -11.84 -12.13 -3.72
CA ARG A 48 -10.44 -12.52 -3.95
C ARG A 48 -9.73 -12.88 -2.66
N VAL A 49 -8.65 -13.62 -2.81
CA VAL A 49 -7.70 -13.92 -1.74
C VAL A 49 -6.30 -13.71 -2.29
N GLY A 50 -5.42 -13.16 -1.48
CA GLY A 50 -4.05 -12.95 -1.90
C GLY A 50 -3.08 -12.94 -0.73
N LEU A 51 -1.83 -13.13 -1.07
CA LEU A 51 -0.72 -13.03 -0.13
C LEU A 51 0.41 -12.21 -0.78
N GLN A 52 1.13 -11.45 0.03
CA GLN A 52 2.29 -10.70 -0.39
C GLN A 52 3.41 -10.85 0.64
N TYR A 53 4.60 -11.14 0.15
CA TYR A 53 5.85 -11.06 0.90
C TYR A 53 6.62 -9.82 0.47
N SER A 54 7.21 -9.13 1.44
CA SER A 54 8.07 -7.97 1.19
C SER A 54 9.33 -8.08 2.02
N SER A 55 10.48 -7.85 1.40
CA SER A 55 11.78 -7.73 2.06
C SER A 55 12.29 -6.31 1.95
N LEU A 56 12.69 -5.75 3.09
CA LEU A 56 13.16 -4.37 3.22
C LEU A 56 14.62 -4.38 3.63
N ASN A 57 15.45 -3.69 2.87
CA ASN A 57 16.87 -3.61 3.11
C ASN A 57 17.26 -2.15 3.38
N TYR A 58 17.62 -1.84 4.62
CA TYR A 58 18.04 -0.52 5.05
C TYR A 58 19.55 -0.32 4.84
N LYS A 59 19.98 0.92 4.61
CA LYS A 59 21.41 1.27 4.39
C LYS A 59 22.34 0.86 5.54
N ASN A 60 21.82 0.86 6.76
CA ASN A 60 22.56 0.47 7.97
C ASN A 60 22.67 -1.06 8.17
N GLY A 61 22.26 -1.85 7.18
CA GLY A 61 22.30 -3.31 7.23
C GLY A 61 21.12 -3.96 7.94
N LEU A 62 20.19 -3.18 8.51
CA LEU A 62 18.95 -3.72 9.06
C LEU A 62 18.09 -4.30 7.95
N ARG A 63 17.36 -5.37 8.28
CA ARG A 63 16.41 -6.04 7.38
C ARG A 63 15.07 -6.15 8.05
N GLY A 64 14.02 -5.77 7.31
CA GLY A 64 12.64 -6.00 7.66
C GLY A 64 11.99 -7.01 6.72
N GLU A 65 11.08 -7.80 7.24
CA GLU A 65 10.24 -8.72 6.47
C GLU A 65 8.78 -8.39 6.77
N HIS A 66 7.98 -8.29 5.73
CA HIS A 66 6.56 -8.03 5.89
C HIS A 66 5.76 -9.06 5.09
N ASN A 67 4.86 -9.75 5.78
CA ASN A 67 3.90 -10.69 5.22
C ASN A 67 2.51 -10.09 5.31
N HIS A 68 1.78 -10.11 4.22
CA HIS A 68 0.42 -9.63 4.13
C HIS A 68 -0.46 -10.70 3.49
N LEU A 69 -1.45 -11.17 4.24
CA LEU A 69 -2.50 -12.07 3.78
C LEU A 69 -3.82 -11.30 3.78
N TYR A 70 -4.58 -11.40 2.72
CA TYR A 70 -5.89 -10.76 2.63
C TYR A 70 -6.89 -11.61 1.88
N GLY A 71 -8.14 -11.39 2.18
CA GLY A 71 -9.24 -11.97 1.44
C GLY A 71 -10.50 -11.14 1.63
N ASN A 72 -11.32 -11.10 0.60
CA ASN A 72 -12.63 -10.46 0.68
C ASN A 72 -13.69 -11.31 0.01
N TYR A 73 -14.89 -11.22 0.53
CA TYR A 73 -16.08 -11.83 -0.04
C TYR A 73 -17.15 -10.77 -0.28
N ALA A 74 -17.62 -10.68 -1.52
CA ALA A 74 -18.64 -9.72 -1.90
C ALA A 74 -20.03 -10.35 -1.95
N PHE A 75 -20.96 -9.72 -1.24
CA PHE A 75 -22.39 -10.06 -1.21
C PHE A 75 -23.13 -9.21 -2.24
N GLU A 76 -23.12 -9.66 -3.49
CA GLU A 76 -23.62 -8.88 -4.63
C GLU A 76 -25.08 -8.43 -4.49
N LYS A 77 -25.96 -9.32 -3.97
CA LYS A 77 -27.39 -9.02 -3.81
C LYS A 77 -27.63 -7.91 -2.78
N GLN A 78 -26.74 -7.79 -1.80
CA GLN A 78 -26.85 -6.82 -0.70
C GLN A 78 -25.93 -5.61 -0.88
N ASN A 79 -25.12 -5.57 -1.96
CA ASN A 79 -24.22 -4.49 -2.29
C ASN A 79 -23.17 -4.19 -1.20
N PHE A 80 -22.64 -5.20 -0.54
CA PHE A 80 -21.55 -5.01 0.42
C PHE A 80 -20.48 -6.09 0.29
N THR A 81 -19.30 -5.77 0.80
CA THR A 81 -18.15 -6.67 0.87
C THR A 81 -17.62 -6.71 2.29
N ILE A 82 -17.26 -7.90 2.75
CA ILE A 82 -16.49 -8.11 3.98
C ILE A 82 -15.09 -8.54 3.58
N ALA A 83 -14.09 -7.92 4.21
CA ALA A 83 -12.69 -8.29 4.01
C ALA A 83 -12.00 -8.58 5.34
N LEU A 84 -11.02 -9.49 5.27
CA LEU A 84 -10.11 -9.85 6.36
C LEU A 84 -8.69 -9.68 5.86
N GLU A 85 -7.86 -9.02 6.66
CA GLU A 85 -6.43 -8.85 6.41
C GLU A 85 -5.63 -9.27 7.64
N ALA A 86 -4.49 -9.93 7.41
CA ALA A 86 -3.51 -10.24 8.43
C ALA A 86 -2.13 -9.75 7.96
N ASN A 87 -1.50 -8.94 8.78
CA ASN A 87 -0.18 -8.36 8.56
C ASN A 87 0.78 -8.88 9.61
N SER A 88 2.00 -9.19 9.22
CA SER A 88 3.10 -9.48 10.12
C SER A 88 4.36 -8.80 9.62
N PHE A 89 4.90 -7.90 10.41
CA PHE A 89 6.16 -7.23 10.13
C PHE A 89 7.19 -7.61 11.19
N LYS A 90 8.38 -8.01 10.74
CA LYS A 90 9.49 -8.42 11.61
C LYS A 90 10.77 -7.71 11.24
N MET A 91 11.50 -7.27 12.26
CA MET A 91 12.86 -6.77 12.14
C MET A 91 13.73 -7.48 13.19
N SER A 92 14.21 -8.65 12.79
CA SER A 92 14.84 -9.61 13.72
C SER A 92 16.06 -9.05 14.44
N GLN A 93 16.84 -8.16 13.79
CA GLN A 93 18.00 -7.53 14.42
C GLN A 93 17.66 -6.58 15.58
N LEU A 94 16.44 -6.06 15.62
CA LEU A 94 15.93 -5.18 16.67
C LEU A 94 14.95 -5.88 17.60
N GLY A 95 14.69 -7.19 17.38
CA GLY A 95 13.67 -7.91 18.12
C GLY A 95 12.25 -7.37 17.93
N LEU A 96 12.02 -6.59 16.87
CA LEU A 96 10.72 -5.97 16.59
C LEU A 96 9.82 -6.95 15.85
N ASP A 97 8.63 -7.18 16.39
CA ASP A 97 7.57 -8.00 15.81
C ASP A 97 6.23 -7.25 15.93
N GLU A 98 5.65 -6.89 14.80
CA GLU A 98 4.35 -6.23 14.72
C GLU A 98 3.38 -7.13 13.96
N ASN A 99 2.24 -7.44 14.58
CA ASN A 99 1.19 -8.24 13.99
C ASN A 99 -0.13 -7.47 14.04
N GLU A 100 -0.89 -7.53 12.94
CA GLU A 100 -2.18 -6.88 12.83
C GLU A 100 -3.19 -7.82 12.18
N ILE A 101 -4.40 -7.87 12.72
CA ILE A 101 -5.56 -8.46 12.06
C ILE A 101 -6.59 -7.35 11.87
N LYS A 102 -7.10 -7.19 10.64
CA LYS A 102 -8.05 -6.13 10.29
C LYS A 102 -9.25 -6.73 9.57
N VAL A 103 -10.44 -6.30 9.97
CA VAL A 103 -11.73 -6.61 9.33
C VAL A 103 -12.27 -5.32 8.73
N SER A 104 -12.71 -5.38 7.49
CA SER A 104 -13.32 -4.24 6.80
C SER A 104 -14.72 -4.61 6.30
N TYR A 105 -15.65 -3.67 6.45
CA TYR A 105 -16.98 -3.72 5.85
C TYR A 105 -17.10 -2.57 4.85
N VAL A 106 -17.48 -2.88 3.62
CA VAL A 106 -17.59 -1.89 2.54
C VAL A 106 -18.96 -2.01 1.90
N TYR A 107 -19.69 -0.90 1.84
CA TYR A 107 -20.98 -0.80 1.17
C TYR A 107 -20.82 -0.10 -0.19
N ASP A 108 -21.44 -0.66 -1.24
CA ASP A 108 -21.38 -0.17 -2.61
C ASP A 108 -22.74 0.45 -3.00
N LEU A 109 -22.72 1.72 -3.36
CA LEU A 109 -23.88 2.47 -3.81
C LEU A 109 -23.68 2.99 -5.24
N LYS A 110 -24.55 2.57 -6.15
CA LYS A 110 -24.59 3.13 -7.50
C LYS A 110 -25.23 4.52 -7.46
N VAL A 111 -24.46 5.55 -7.80
CA VAL A 111 -24.91 6.97 -7.74
C VAL A 111 -25.16 7.57 -9.13
N GLY A 112 -24.74 6.88 -10.21
CA GLY A 112 -24.92 7.35 -11.59
C GLY A 112 -24.97 6.21 -12.60
N PHE A 113 -24.97 6.55 -13.88
CA PHE A 113 -24.99 5.55 -14.95
C PHE A 113 -23.74 4.64 -14.90
N ASP A 114 -22.56 5.25 -14.73
CA ASP A 114 -21.27 4.59 -14.66
C ASP A 114 -20.45 5.14 -13.46
N MET A 115 -21.13 5.39 -12.34
CA MET A 115 -20.48 5.96 -11.16
C MET A 115 -20.99 5.27 -9.90
N TYR A 116 -20.04 4.89 -9.05
CA TYR A 116 -20.25 4.15 -7.81
C TYR A 116 -19.57 4.88 -6.66
N LEU A 117 -20.24 4.90 -5.50
CA LEU A 117 -19.73 5.41 -4.24
C LEU A 117 -19.61 4.23 -3.26
N LEU A 118 -18.43 4.02 -2.73
CA LEU A 118 -18.18 3.02 -1.72
C LEU A 118 -17.88 3.72 -0.39
N GLY A 119 -18.53 3.25 0.67
CA GLY A 119 -18.23 3.64 2.06
C GLY A 119 -17.73 2.44 2.84
N GLY A 120 -16.60 2.58 3.52
CA GLY A 120 -15.97 1.50 4.27
C GLY A 120 -15.66 1.90 5.71
N ILE A 121 -15.79 0.93 6.62
CA ILE A 121 -15.28 1.01 7.99
C ILE A 121 -14.36 -0.18 8.22
N ASN A 122 -13.31 0.02 8.98
CA ASN A 122 -12.37 -1.05 9.34
C ASN A 122 -12.06 -1.05 10.82
N PHE A 123 -11.86 -2.25 11.35
CA PHE A 123 -11.51 -2.55 12.73
C PHE A 123 -10.24 -3.38 12.72
N GLY A 124 -9.21 -2.93 13.42
CA GLY A 124 -7.93 -3.59 13.54
C GLY A 124 -7.62 -3.97 14.99
N TRP A 125 -6.94 -5.07 15.17
CA TRP A 125 -6.24 -5.43 16.39
C TRP A 125 -4.76 -5.53 16.08
N LYS A 126 -3.94 -4.72 16.75
CA LYS A 126 -2.50 -4.61 16.54
C LYS A 126 -1.75 -5.05 17.79
N SER A 127 -0.71 -5.84 17.60
CA SER A 127 0.22 -6.28 18.63
C SER A 127 1.63 -5.88 18.22
N LEU A 128 2.30 -5.12 19.07
CA LEU A 128 3.67 -4.67 18.87
C LEU A 128 4.53 -5.22 20.00
N ASN A 129 5.53 -6.02 19.66
CA ASN A 129 6.47 -6.62 20.60
C ASN A 129 7.91 -6.20 20.26
N VAL A 130 8.70 -5.90 21.28
CA VAL A 130 10.13 -5.67 21.13
C VAL A 130 10.86 -6.54 22.14
N ASP A 131 11.82 -7.35 21.70
CA ASP A 131 12.70 -8.11 22.59
C ASP A 131 13.85 -7.20 23.06
N PRO A 132 13.85 -6.75 24.31
CA PRO A 132 14.88 -5.84 24.83
C PRO A 132 16.26 -6.47 24.89
N LYS A 133 16.38 -7.80 24.87
CA LYS A 133 17.67 -8.51 24.89
C LYS A 133 18.47 -8.31 23.60
N LEU A 134 17.81 -7.91 22.51
CA LEU A 134 18.45 -7.61 21.22
C LEU A 134 18.78 -6.11 21.07
N LEU A 135 18.39 -5.29 22.04
CA LEU A 135 18.72 -3.88 22.07
C LEU A 135 20.05 -3.65 22.85
N ILE A 136 20.80 -2.67 22.41
CA ILE A 136 22.02 -2.23 23.12
C ILE A 136 21.66 -0.94 23.85
N PHE A 137 21.71 -1.01 25.19
CA PHE A 137 21.45 0.14 26.06
C PHE A 137 22.74 0.93 26.27
N GLY A 138 22.61 2.23 26.58
CA GLY A 138 23.73 3.12 26.72
C GLY A 138 24.70 2.74 27.87
N ASP A 139 24.21 2.09 28.94
CA ASP A 139 24.98 1.60 30.07
C ASP A 139 25.82 0.33 29.76
N GLN A 140 25.53 -0.34 28.65
CA GLN A 140 26.28 -1.51 28.20
C GLN A 140 27.58 -1.17 27.47
N LEU A 141 27.68 0.06 26.94
CA LEU A 141 28.80 0.49 26.12
C LEU A 141 29.89 1.14 27.00
N ASP A 142 31.05 0.50 27.14
CA ASP A 142 32.24 1.14 27.61
C ASP A 142 32.92 1.87 26.43
N ILE A 143 32.89 3.20 26.45
CA ILE A 143 33.43 4.07 25.40
C ILE A 143 34.95 3.90 25.21
N SER A 144 35.67 3.47 26.24
CA SER A 144 37.13 3.31 26.20
C SER A 144 37.57 1.97 25.66
N THR A 145 36.84 0.91 25.97
CA THR A 145 37.19 -0.47 25.61
C THR A 145 36.33 -1.06 24.50
N GLY A 146 35.17 -0.44 24.20
CA GLY A 146 34.20 -0.96 23.26
C GLY A 146 33.53 -2.26 23.73
N ILE A 147 33.69 -2.63 24.98
CA ILE A 147 33.12 -3.86 25.54
C ILE A 147 31.62 -3.64 25.82
N ILE A 148 30.79 -4.60 25.39
CA ILE A 148 29.37 -4.64 25.73
C ILE A 148 29.21 -5.52 26.98
N THR A 149 28.66 -4.93 28.06
CA THR A 149 28.37 -5.65 29.32
C THR A 149 26.87 -5.91 29.46
N GLU A 150 26.44 -6.62 30.49
CA GLU A 150 25.01 -6.75 30.79
C GLU A 150 24.41 -5.39 31.20
N SER A 151 23.21 -5.09 30.70
CA SER A 151 22.53 -3.85 31.08
C SER A 151 21.91 -3.94 32.47
N ASN A 152 22.05 -2.85 33.22
CA ASN A 152 21.34 -2.62 34.48
C ASN A 152 20.11 -1.75 34.30
N ASP A 153 19.81 -1.33 33.06
CA ASP A 153 18.60 -0.57 32.74
C ASP A 153 17.35 -1.41 33.04
N PRO A 154 16.38 -0.88 33.77
CA PRO A 154 15.12 -1.58 34.04
C PRO A 154 14.39 -2.02 32.76
N LEU A 155 14.48 -1.26 31.67
CA LEU A 155 13.86 -1.59 30.38
C LEU A 155 14.46 -2.84 29.73
N ALA A 156 15.73 -3.18 30.03
CA ALA A 156 16.37 -4.39 29.52
C ALA A 156 15.75 -5.69 30.07
N ARG A 157 14.94 -5.59 31.14
CA ARG A 157 14.34 -6.73 31.87
C ARG A 157 12.83 -6.81 31.74
N ILE A 158 12.20 -5.86 31.07
CA ILE A 158 10.73 -5.79 30.92
C ILE A 158 10.37 -6.23 29.51
N GLU A 159 9.35 -7.08 29.39
CA GLU A 159 8.76 -7.36 28.07
C GLU A 159 8.09 -6.10 27.52
N LEU A 160 8.58 -5.62 26.39
CA LEU A 160 8.04 -4.47 25.70
C LEU A 160 6.94 -4.94 24.74
N ASN A 161 5.73 -5.02 25.25
CA ASN A 161 4.54 -5.46 24.51
C ASN A 161 3.46 -4.38 24.60
N ASN A 162 2.88 -4.03 23.47
CA ASN A 162 1.73 -3.16 23.39
C ASN A 162 0.68 -3.74 22.42
N ASN A 163 -0.55 -3.86 22.91
CA ASN A 163 -1.70 -4.33 22.14
C ASN A 163 -2.76 -3.26 22.13
N TYR A 164 -3.29 -2.93 20.97
CA TYR A 164 -4.33 -1.92 20.86
C TYR A 164 -5.31 -2.20 19.72
N PHE A 165 -6.46 -1.58 19.87
CA PHE A 165 -7.52 -1.55 18.87
C PHE A 165 -7.33 -0.35 17.95
N ASP A 166 -7.59 -0.54 16.66
CA ASP A 166 -7.52 0.49 15.63
C ASP A 166 -8.86 0.60 14.89
N LEU A 167 -9.28 1.82 14.63
CA LEU A 167 -10.49 2.14 13.89
C LEU A 167 -10.16 3.00 12.68
N GLY A 168 -10.82 2.73 11.56
CA GLY A 168 -10.70 3.56 10.39
C GLY A 168 -12.01 3.65 9.60
N ALA A 169 -12.10 4.70 8.78
CA ALA A 169 -13.20 4.91 7.86
C ALA A 169 -12.69 5.36 6.50
N SER A 170 -13.34 4.92 5.44
CA SER A 170 -12.94 5.19 4.07
C SER A 170 -14.13 5.50 3.18
N ALA A 171 -13.89 6.28 2.15
CA ALA A 171 -14.83 6.52 1.08
C ALA A 171 -14.09 6.50 -0.25
N LEU A 172 -14.79 6.07 -1.31
CA LEU A 172 -14.22 5.96 -2.64
C LEU A 172 -15.32 6.16 -3.68
N VAL A 173 -15.05 7.00 -4.66
CA VAL A 173 -15.89 7.16 -5.87
C VAL A 173 -15.10 6.62 -7.05
N TYR A 174 -15.75 5.83 -7.90
CA TYR A 174 -15.12 5.34 -9.12
C TYR A 174 -16.10 5.24 -10.28
N SER A 175 -15.55 5.27 -11.48
CA SER A 175 -16.23 5.05 -12.76
C SER A 175 -15.38 4.12 -13.63
N SER A 176 -15.73 3.96 -14.90
CA SER A 176 -14.90 3.19 -15.86
C SER A 176 -13.53 3.83 -16.16
N THR A 177 -13.33 5.10 -15.87
CA THR A 177 -12.13 5.85 -16.26
C THR A 177 -11.37 6.49 -15.13
N PHE A 178 -11.99 6.73 -13.98
CA PHE A 178 -11.33 7.35 -12.84
C PHE A 178 -11.74 6.73 -11.52
N LEU A 179 -10.88 6.92 -10.54
CA LEU A 179 -11.08 6.54 -9.16
C LEU A 179 -10.53 7.64 -8.25
N LEU A 180 -11.29 8.01 -7.23
CA LEU A 180 -10.88 8.94 -6.19
C LEU A 180 -11.33 8.40 -4.84
N GLY A 181 -10.41 8.28 -3.88
CA GLY A 181 -10.71 7.75 -2.57
C GLY A 181 -9.99 8.46 -1.44
N VAL A 182 -10.62 8.48 -0.27
CA VAL A 182 -10.06 9.00 0.99
C VAL A 182 -10.19 7.94 2.07
N HIS A 183 -9.23 7.90 2.99
CA HIS A 183 -9.27 7.03 4.15
C HIS A 183 -8.65 7.74 5.35
N ALA A 184 -9.23 7.55 6.51
CA ALA A 184 -8.70 7.98 7.80
C ALA A 184 -8.55 6.74 8.70
N ALA A 185 -7.30 6.39 9.06
CA ALA A 185 -6.97 5.35 10.04
C ALA A 185 -6.65 5.97 11.39
N HIS A 186 -6.63 5.15 12.44
CA HIS A 186 -6.34 5.55 13.82
C HIS A 186 -7.32 6.58 14.37
N LEU A 187 -8.61 6.47 13.99
CA LEU A 187 -9.66 7.42 14.42
C LEU A 187 -9.88 7.44 15.94
N ASN A 188 -9.56 6.36 16.61
CA ASN A 188 -9.61 6.23 18.07
C ASN A 188 -8.33 6.68 18.77
N GLU A 189 -7.32 7.14 18.04
CA GLU A 189 -6.01 7.58 18.54
C GLU A 189 -5.47 6.65 19.65
N PRO A 190 -5.18 5.36 19.36
CA PRO A 190 -4.79 4.39 20.37
C PRO A 190 -3.44 4.78 21.01
N TYR A 191 -3.20 4.33 22.25
CA TYR A 191 -1.91 4.49 22.91
C TYR A 191 -0.91 3.47 22.38
N ILE A 192 0.26 3.97 21.91
CA ILE A 192 1.32 3.15 21.28
C ILE A 192 2.56 2.99 22.18
N THR A 193 2.46 3.28 23.45
CA THR A 193 3.58 3.23 24.40
C THR A 193 3.69 1.88 25.08
N PHE A 194 4.94 1.42 25.29
CA PHE A 194 5.24 0.25 26.12
C PHE A 194 5.15 0.58 27.62
N ASP A 195 5.35 1.84 27.99
CA ASP A 195 5.22 2.30 29.37
C ASP A 195 3.80 2.81 29.64
N ARG A 196 3.20 2.30 30.70
CA ARG A 196 1.85 2.69 31.15
C ARG A 196 1.77 4.14 31.66
N GLN A 197 2.92 4.75 31.99
CA GLN A 197 2.99 6.15 32.46
C GLN A 197 3.07 7.14 31.30
N SER A 198 3.67 6.74 30.20
CA SER A 198 3.77 7.51 28.95
C SER A 198 2.50 7.37 28.16
N LYS A 199 1.85 8.46 27.80
CA LYS A 199 0.57 8.46 27.06
C LYS A 199 0.77 9.02 25.65
N ILE A 200 1.64 8.39 24.86
CA ILE A 200 1.81 8.76 23.45
C ILE A 200 0.70 8.10 22.64
N LYS A 201 -0.06 8.90 21.94
CA LYS A 201 -1.14 8.46 21.07
C LYS A 201 -0.67 8.37 19.63
N GLU A 202 -1.17 7.36 18.92
CA GLU A 202 -1.06 7.29 17.46
C GLU A 202 -1.88 8.43 16.85
N LYS A 203 -1.27 9.18 15.93
CA LYS A 203 -1.96 10.27 15.23
C LYS A 203 -2.87 9.71 14.13
N ILE A 204 -3.95 10.40 13.83
CA ILE A 204 -4.81 10.03 12.71
C ILE A 204 -3.98 10.10 11.41
N LYS A 205 -4.07 9.02 10.62
CA LYS A 205 -3.41 8.90 9.33
C LYS A 205 -4.45 9.12 8.22
N TYR A 206 -4.23 10.13 7.41
CA TYR A 206 -5.06 10.41 6.24
C TYR A 206 -4.40 9.91 4.98
N THR A 207 -5.18 9.28 4.12
CA THR A 207 -4.74 8.90 2.78
C THR A 207 -5.71 9.40 1.72
N LEU A 208 -5.16 9.84 0.60
CA LEU A 208 -5.89 10.20 -0.60
C LEU A 208 -5.32 9.37 -1.75
N ILE A 209 -6.19 8.74 -2.53
CA ILE A 209 -5.83 8.04 -3.75
C ILE A 209 -6.61 8.59 -4.92
N SER A 210 -5.93 8.83 -6.03
CA SER A 210 -6.55 9.21 -7.30
C SER A 210 -5.92 8.42 -8.42
N MET A 211 -6.75 7.84 -9.30
CA MET A 211 -6.26 7.07 -10.44
C MET A 211 -7.09 7.38 -11.68
N VAL A 212 -6.44 7.31 -12.84
CA VAL A 212 -7.07 7.48 -14.15
C VAL A 212 -6.64 6.33 -15.04
N GLU A 213 -7.61 5.70 -15.70
CA GLU A 213 -7.40 4.66 -16.69
C GLU A 213 -7.71 5.18 -18.09
N LEU A 214 -6.75 5.01 -19.00
CA LEU A 214 -6.88 5.39 -20.40
C LEU A 214 -6.83 4.12 -21.26
N ASP A 215 -7.91 3.87 -22.02
CA ASP A 215 -7.94 2.82 -23.02
C ASP A 215 -7.07 3.21 -24.24
N LEU A 216 -6.01 2.45 -24.48
CA LEU A 216 -5.09 2.69 -25.59
C LEU A 216 -5.54 2.09 -26.91
N ASN A 217 -6.51 1.17 -26.87
CA ASN A 217 -7.09 0.53 -28.06
C ASN A 217 -8.63 0.48 -27.99
N PRO A 218 -9.34 1.63 -27.88
CA PRO A 218 -10.78 1.69 -27.63
C PRO A 218 -11.63 1.07 -28.74
N ARG A 219 -11.06 0.87 -29.95
CA ARG A 219 -11.75 0.25 -31.09
C ARG A 219 -11.39 -1.21 -31.31
N LYS A 220 -10.60 -1.81 -30.39
CA LYS A 220 -10.10 -3.20 -30.47
C LYS A 220 -9.60 -3.58 -31.89
N MET A 221 -8.84 -2.70 -32.52
CA MET A 221 -8.33 -2.89 -33.88
C MET A 221 -7.19 -3.91 -33.89
N MET A 222 -7.36 -5.03 -34.58
CA MET A 222 -6.34 -6.08 -34.75
C MET A 222 -5.05 -5.62 -35.45
N TYR A 223 -5.08 -4.49 -36.16
CA TYR A 223 -3.93 -3.95 -36.92
C TYR A 223 -3.10 -2.94 -36.12
N LYS A 224 -3.37 -2.73 -34.83
CA LYS A 224 -2.54 -1.89 -33.99
C LYS A 224 -1.39 -2.70 -33.42
N LEU A 225 -0.28 -1.99 -33.14
CA LEU A 225 0.92 -2.54 -32.48
C LEU A 225 0.62 -3.06 -31.04
N LEU A 226 -0.49 -2.65 -30.46
CA LEU A 226 -0.89 -3.00 -29.09
C LEU A 226 -1.97 -4.09 -29.10
N PRO A 227 -1.94 -4.99 -28.11
CA PRO A 227 -3.03 -5.94 -27.88
C PRO A 227 -4.41 -5.27 -27.79
N GLU A 228 -5.49 -6.04 -27.97
CA GLU A 228 -6.86 -5.53 -27.91
C GLU A 228 -7.17 -4.86 -26.55
N ASP A 229 -6.74 -5.48 -25.47
CA ASP A 229 -6.90 -5.00 -24.11
C ASP A 229 -5.59 -4.34 -23.64
N SER A 230 -5.44 -3.06 -24.00
CA SER A 230 -4.28 -2.25 -23.63
C SER A 230 -4.71 -0.98 -22.95
N TYR A 231 -4.22 -0.76 -21.73
CA TYR A 231 -4.58 0.37 -20.89
C TYR A 231 -3.33 1.06 -20.33
N PHE A 232 -3.42 2.36 -20.17
CA PHE A 232 -2.50 3.14 -19.36
C PHE A 232 -3.20 3.54 -18.06
N LEU A 233 -2.58 3.26 -16.94
CA LEU A 233 -3.07 3.60 -15.63
C LEU A 233 -2.10 4.58 -14.97
N GLY A 234 -2.57 5.81 -14.71
CA GLY A 234 -1.85 6.81 -13.93
C GLY A 234 -2.45 6.93 -12.53
N GLY A 235 -1.60 7.01 -11.51
CA GLY A 235 -2.04 7.08 -10.12
C GLY A 235 -1.25 8.10 -9.29
N VAL A 236 -1.95 8.72 -8.35
CA VAL A 236 -1.36 9.55 -7.30
C VAL A 236 -1.91 9.10 -5.97
N ASN A 237 -1.02 8.88 -5.02
CA ASN A 237 -1.35 8.55 -3.64
C ASN A 237 -0.68 9.55 -2.70
N VAL A 238 -1.45 10.10 -1.76
CA VAL A 238 -0.96 11.02 -0.74
C VAL A 238 -1.23 10.42 0.63
N ILE A 239 -0.20 10.33 1.45
CA ILE A 239 -0.28 9.88 2.84
C ILE A 239 0.16 11.03 3.73
N SER A 240 -0.65 11.35 4.74
CA SER A 240 -0.33 12.32 5.78
C SER A 240 -0.54 11.68 7.15
N HIS A 241 0.53 11.56 7.93
CA HIS A 241 0.53 10.96 9.25
C HIS A 241 1.44 11.73 10.20
N GLY A 242 0.85 12.56 11.03
CA GLY A 242 1.61 13.48 11.89
C GLY A 242 2.44 14.47 11.09
N GLU A 243 3.77 14.38 11.21
CA GLU A 243 4.72 15.21 10.45
C GLU A 243 5.13 14.55 9.13
N PHE A 244 4.81 13.28 8.97
CA PHE A 244 5.13 12.51 7.80
C PHE A 244 4.12 12.78 6.69
N ASN A 245 4.61 13.30 5.56
CA ASN A 245 3.80 13.51 4.37
C ASN A 245 4.51 12.92 3.16
N ARG A 246 3.82 12.03 2.46
CA ARG A 246 4.33 11.34 1.29
C ARG A 246 3.38 11.50 0.11
N ILE A 247 3.94 11.78 -1.05
CA ILE A 247 3.25 11.71 -2.33
C ILE A 247 3.93 10.63 -3.16
N THR A 248 3.14 9.72 -3.70
CA THR A 248 3.62 8.70 -4.64
C THR A 248 2.88 8.88 -5.96
N VAL A 249 3.62 9.01 -7.04
CA VAL A 249 3.10 9.02 -8.40
C VAL A 249 3.46 7.70 -9.04
N SER A 250 2.52 7.07 -9.73
CA SER A 250 2.71 5.78 -10.39
C SER A 250 2.12 5.77 -11.78
N GLU A 251 2.76 5.03 -12.66
CA GLU A 251 2.37 4.84 -14.05
C GLU A 251 2.47 3.35 -14.37
N GLU A 252 1.43 2.77 -14.98
CA GLU A 252 1.40 1.38 -15.36
C GLU A 252 0.87 1.23 -16.78
N LEU A 253 1.56 0.47 -17.60
CA LEU A 253 1.11 0.03 -18.91
C LEU A 253 0.62 -1.42 -18.78
N ILE A 254 -0.64 -1.64 -19.10
CA ILE A 254 -1.29 -2.95 -19.08
C ILE A 254 -1.47 -3.41 -20.52
N LEU A 255 -0.90 -4.55 -20.87
CA LEU A 255 -0.94 -5.16 -22.20
C LEU A 255 -1.54 -6.56 -22.08
N SER A 256 -2.86 -6.66 -22.19
CA SER A 256 -3.58 -7.91 -21.97
C SER A 256 -3.26 -8.51 -20.58
N ASN A 257 -2.53 -9.59 -20.53
CA ASN A 257 -2.25 -10.35 -19.31
C ASN A 257 -0.98 -9.88 -18.56
N ILE A 258 -0.22 -8.95 -19.13
CA ILE A 258 1.05 -8.49 -18.56
C ILE A 258 0.94 -7.00 -18.27
N SER A 259 1.51 -6.57 -17.17
CA SER A 259 1.68 -5.14 -16.92
C SER A 259 3.10 -4.81 -16.48
N LEU A 260 3.50 -3.57 -16.79
CA LEU A 260 4.77 -3.00 -16.36
C LEU A 260 4.52 -1.56 -15.92
N GLY A 261 5.06 -1.19 -14.79
CA GLY A 261 4.90 0.15 -14.26
C GLY A 261 6.12 0.64 -13.51
N THR A 262 6.11 1.95 -13.28
CA THR A 262 7.10 2.66 -12.47
C THR A 262 6.39 3.51 -11.44
N TYR A 263 7.09 3.85 -10.37
CA TYR A 263 6.59 4.83 -9.41
C TYR A 263 7.73 5.63 -8.82
N GLN A 264 7.41 6.83 -8.38
CA GLN A 264 8.28 7.72 -7.67
C GLN A 264 7.61 8.22 -6.40
N SER A 265 8.33 8.16 -5.27
CA SER A 265 7.86 8.70 -3.99
C SER A 265 8.61 9.96 -3.62
N LEU A 266 7.82 10.93 -3.19
CA LEU A 266 8.27 12.23 -2.70
C LEU A 266 7.91 12.31 -1.22
N LEU A 267 8.86 12.66 -0.37
CA LEU A 267 8.63 12.96 1.04
C LEU A 267 8.73 14.46 1.26
N LYS A 268 7.90 14.97 2.17
CA LYS A 268 7.94 16.36 2.61
C LYS A 268 8.54 16.44 4.01
N ASN A 269 9.60 17.25 4.16
CA ASN A 269 10.00 17.81 5.44
C ASN A 269 9.81 19.34 5.38
N GLU A 270 10.85 20.10 5.06
CA GLU A 270 10.72 21.53 4.71
C GLU A 270 10.27 21.70 3.24
N SER A 271 10.77 20.86 2.35
CA SER A 271 10.40 20.79 0.93
C SER A 271 10.15 19.35 0.49
N PHE A 272 9.46 19.16 -0.64
CA PHE A 272 9.28 17.83 -1.21
C PHE A 272 10.55 17.37 -1.91
N SER A 273 10.95 16.13 -1.68
CA SER A 273 12.07 15.50 -2.36
C SER A 273 11.78 14.09 -2.81
N ALA A 274 12.37 13.74 -3.93
CA ALA A 274 12.32 12.37 -4.43
C ALA A 274 13.21 11.47 -3.57
N THR A 275 12.62 10.48 -2.95
CA THR A 275 13.29 9.59 -2.00
C THR A 275 13.40 8.16 -2.48
N GLU A 276 12.46 7.72 -3.30
CA GLU A 276 12.35 6.35 -3.77
C GLU A 276 11.92 6.33 -5.22
N LEU A 277 12.52 5.43 -6.00
CA LEU A 277 12.11 5.07 -7.33
C LEU A 277 11.90 3.57 -7.38
N GLY A 278 10.83 3.11 -8.01
CA GLY A 278 10.56 1.69 -8.13
C GLY A 278 10.00 1.30 -9.47
N VAL A 279 10.14 0.02 -9.76
CA VAL A 279 9.55 -0.65 -10.92
C VAL A 279 8.67 -1.80 -10.43
N PHE A 280 7.57 -2.04 -11.10
CA PHE A 280 6.70 -3.16 -10.78
C PHE A 280 6.15 -3.78 -12.06
N SER A 281 5.80 -5.06 -11.96
CA SER A 281 5.22 -5.82 -13.06
C SER A 281 4.21 -6.81 -12.53
N SER A 282 3.29 -7.23 -13.39
CA SER A 282 2.37 -8.31 -13.06
C SER A 282 2.06 -9.18 -14.27
N ILE A 283 1.72 -10.41 -13.98
CA ILE A 283 1.24 -11.40 -14.95
C ILE A 283 -0.07 -11.96 -14.39
N SER A 284 -1.13 -11.90 -15.18
CA SER A 284 -2.43 -12.46 -14.83
C SER A 284 -2.77 -13.61 -15.77
N LEU A 285 -2.99 -14.79 -15.22
CA LEU A 285 -3.34 -15.99 -15.93
C LEU A 285 -4.67 -16.52 -15.39
N ASN A 286 -5.74 -16.36 -16.16
CA ASN A 286 -7.09 -16.68 -15.69
C ASN A 286 -7.38 -15.99 -14.36
N ASN A 287 -7.58 -16.78 -13.29
CA ASN A 287 -7.92 -16.29 -11.96
C ASN A 287 -6.71 -15.98 -11.09
N ILE A 288 -5.50 -16.29 -11.54
CA ILE A 288 -4.27 -16.14 -10.76
C ILE A 288 -3.52 -14.93 -11.30
N SER A 289 -3.10 -14.06 -10.40
CA SER A 289 -2.21 -12.95 -10.72
C SER A 289 -0.97 -13.01 -9.84
N ILE A 290 0.19 -12.85 -10.46
CA ILE A 290 1.49 -12.75 -9.79
C ILE A 290 1.99 -11.34 -10.01
N ASN A 291 2.46 -10.70 -8.96
CA ASN A 291 3.02 -9.36 -9.05
C ASN A 291 4.41 -9.31 -8.40
N PHE A 292 5.25 -8.46 -8.99
CA PHE A 292 6.61 -8.18 -8.53
C PHE A 292 6.78 -6.68 -8.40
N ASN A 293 7.53 -6.27 -7.39
CA ASN A 293 7.90 -4.88 -7.19
C ASN A 293 9.34 -4.84 -6.67
N TYR A 294 10.12 -3.92 -7.20
CA TYR A 294 11.44 -3.62 -6.70
C TYR A 294 11.63 -2.11 -6.62
N SER A 295 12.09 -1.63 -5.49
CA SER A 295 12.42 -0.23 -5.32
C SER A 295 13.82 -0.04 -4.77
N PHE A 296 14.37 1.11 -5.09
CA PHE A 296 15.65 1.56 -4.59
C PHE A 296 15.57 3.01 -4.12
N GLN A 297 16.33 3.27 -3.09
CA GLN A 297 16.45 4.60 -2.53
C GLN A 297 17.32 5.49 -3.42
N LEU A 298 16.89 6.72 -3.64
CA LEU A 298 17.70 7.71 -4.32
C LEU A 298 18.84 8.21 -3.42
N ALA A 299 20.03 8.45 -4.02
CA ALA A 299 21.29 8.62 -3.31
C ALA A 299 21.34 9.81 -2.34
N ASN A 300 20.54 10.84 -2.59
CA ASN A 300 20.57 12.10 -1.83
C ASN A 300 19.53 12.18 -0.70
N SER A 301 18.91 11.04 -0.33
CA SER A 301 17.99 11.08 0.80
C SER A 301 18.75 10.86 2.11
N ASP A 302 18.71 11.83 3.02
CA ASP A 302 19.21 11.70 4.41
C ASP A 302 18.41 10.69 5.24
N TYR A 303 17.42 10.03 4.59
CA TYR A 303 16.55 9.05 5.22
C TYR A 303 17.01 7.64 4.96
N ASN A 304 16.84 6.84 5.99
CA ASN A 304 17.05 5.41 5.92
C ASN A 304 15.79 4.71 5.36
N ILE A 305 15.39 5.07 4.12
CA ILE A 305 14.32 4.38 3.41
C ILE A 305 14.88 3.05 2.92
N PRO A 306 14.21 1.91 3.16
CA PRO A 306 14.69 0.64 2.68
C PRO A 306 14.52 0.50 1.16
N GLY A 307 15.49 -0.12 0.51
CA GLY A 307 15.22 -0.76 -0.78
C GLY A 307 14.25 -1.91 -0.55
N THR A 308 13.19 -2.00 -1.34
CA THR A 308 12.11 -2.96 -1.11
C THR A 308 11.98 -3.92 -2.27
N PHE A 309 11.92 -5.22 -1.97
CA PHE A 309 11.49 -6.25 -2.88
C PHE A 309 10.15 -6.80 -2.43
N LYS A 310 9.17 -6.90 -3.33
CA LYS A 310 7.86 -7.52 -3.05
C LYS A 310 7.51 -8.54 -4.10
N ILE A 311 6.90 -9.61 -3.66
CA ILE A 311 6.24 -10.61 -4.51
C ILE A 311 4.86 -10.89 -3.95
N GLY A 312 3.86 -10.93 -4.81
CA GLY A 312 2.48 -11.20 -4.42
C GLY A 312 1.82 -12.21 -5.34
N LEU A 313 0.89 -12.94 -4.77
CA LEU A 313 0.03 -13.88 -5.46
C LEU A 313 -1.42 -13.55 -5.07
N GLU A 314 -2.28 -13.44 -6.07
CA GLU A 314 -3.72 -13.22 -5.87
C GLU A 314 -4.52 -14.25 -6.67
N TYR A 315 -5.57 -14.75 -6.08
CA TYR A 315 -6.57 -15.58 -6.72
C TYR A 315 -7.93 -14.90 -6.66
N ASN A 316 -8.53 -14.69 -7.84
CA ASN A 316 -9.86 -14.12 -8.00
C ASN A 316 -10.89 -15.24 -8.18
N PHE A 317 -11.94 -15.23 -7.36
CA PHE A 317 -13.02 -16.19 -7.49
C PHE A 317 -13.93 -15.78 -8.64
N TYR A 318 -14.13 -16.66 -9.63
CA TYR A 318 -15.13 -16.41 -10.67
C TYR A 318 -16.51 -16.35 -10.05
N LYS A 319 -17.27 -15.33 -10.46
CA LYS A 319 -18.67 -15.24 -10.13
C LYS A 319 -19.49 -15.84 -11.26
N PHE A 320 -20.36 -16.78 -10.92
CA PHE A 320 -21.32 -17.38 -11.84
C PHE A 320 -22.39 -16.39 -12.37
N PHE A 321 -22.47 -15.20 -11.80
CA PHE A 321 -23.45 -14.19 -12.14
C PHE A 321 -22.80 -12.96 -12.74
N ASN A 322 -22.97 -12.80 -14.04
CA ASN A 322 -22.51 -11.66 -14.85
C ASN A 322 -23.27 -10.39 -14.45
N THR A 323 -22.89 -9.72 -13.40
CA THR A 323 -23.38 -8.37 -13.13
C THR A 323 -22.44 -7.37 -13.79
N ARG A 324 -22.88 -6.82 -14.94
CA ARG A 324 -22.24 -5.68 -15.61
C ARG A 324 -22.36 -4.45 -14.71
N ARG A 325 -21.43 -4.28 -13.79
CA ARG A 325 -21.28 -3.06 -13.00
C ARG A 325 -20.05 -2.32 -13.49
N GLY A 326 -20.10 -0.98 -13.46
CA GLY A 326 -19.12 -0.06 -13.98
C GLY A 326 -17.69 -0.52 -13.83
N ASN A 327 -17.04 -0.72 -14.96
CA ASN A 327 -15.79 -1.46 -15.02
C ASN A 327 -14.63 -0.50 -14.95
N PHE A 328 -14.03 -0.37 -13.80
CA PHE A 328 -12.63 -0.02 -13.74
C PHE A 328 -11.88 -1.26 -14.19
N LYS A 329 -11.47 -1.28 -15.47
CA LYS A 329 -11.15 -2.52 -16.19
C LYS A 329 -9.90 -3.22 -15.65
N PHE A 330 -8.93 -2.48 -15.12
CA PHE A 330 -7.71 -3.08 -14.58
C PHE A 330 -7.95 -3.96 -13.33
N LEU A 331 -9.09 -3.76 -12.64
CA LEU A 331 -9.52 -4.60 -11.52
C LEU A 331 -10.58 -5.63 -11.90
N SER A 332 -11.02 -5.63 -13.15
CA SER A 332 -12.00 -6.57 -13.67
C SER A 332 -11.30 -7.80 -14.23
N THR A 333 -11.73 -8.98 -13.81
CA THR A 333 -11.29 -10.26 -14.37
C THR A 333 -11.92 -10.57 -15.74
N ASP A 334 -12.85 -9.73 -16.21
CA ASP A 334 -13.58 -9.94 -17.49
C ASP A 334 -12.70 -9.77 -18.73
N ASN A 335 -11.50 -9.21 -18.59
CA ASN A 335 -10.52 -9.05 -19.69
C ASN A 335 -9.72 -10.33 -20.00
N LEU A 336 -10.04 -11.45 -19.34
CA LEU A 336 -9.32 -12.72 -19.46
C LEU A 336 -10.08 -13.78 -20.28
N ARG A 337 -11.05 -13.35 -21.12
CA ARG A 337 -11.77 -14.24 -22.05
C ARG A 337 -11.33 -14.08 -23.47
#